data_eaf7dc4ab3130ecc1cdd53f7e96afc9d
#
_entry.id   eaf7dc4ab3130ecc1cdd53f7e96afc9d
#
_cell.length_a   1.000
_cell.length_b   1.000
_cell.length_c   1.000
_cell.angle_alpha   90.00
_cell.angle_beta   90.00
_cell.angle_gamma   90.00
#
_symmetry.space_group_name_H-M   'P 1'
#
loop_
_entity.id
_entity.type
_entity.pdbx_description
1 polymer ?
#
loop_
_entity_poly.entity_id
_entity_poly.type
_entity_poly.pdbx_seq_one_letter_code
_entity_poly.pdbx_strand_id
1 'polypeptide(L)'
;MQFKQWITHLGVGLLAATFAISSQAAIWSSTEVHLSNGDLLNPFAKKNEDTTILTFQHASGSKYVDNFFFFDQAYVKNKGITSYMEAYSSFSLGAITGKEISYGVIKDVGLIAGINMATDINKMWLLPGFRLRFDLPNFAFSNLDITSYNHVTTSSEDEKNEEESSYMVDFNWALPFEAGGLSWSLEGHAEFLAGRDMKHGDAKYENSILAQPQLRMDLGKALGYEANNLYVGLEYQYWKNKLGQKGQNESTVQLLSVWNF
;
A
#
# COMPACT_ATOMS: atom_id res chain seq x y z
N MET A 1 12.82 -7.23 -28.22
CA MET A 1 11.37 -7.02 -28.09
C MET A 1 10.61 -8.22 -27.49
N GLN A 2 10.80 -9.46 -27.94
CA GLN A 2 10.10 -10.64 -27.39
C GLN A 2 10.42 -10.97 -25.93
N PHE A 3 11.64 -10.75 -25.45
CA PHE A 3 12.04 -11.11 -24.08
C PHE A 3 11.36 -10.23 -23.01
N LYS A 4 11.12 -8.92 -23.27
CA LYS A 4 10.39 -8.01 -22.38
C LYS A 4 8.91 -8.42 -22.21
N GLN A 5 8.24 -8.85 -23.30
CA GLN A 5 6.86 -9.33 -23.23
C GLN A 5 6.70 -10.57 -22.34
N TRP A 6 7.69 -11.46 -22.33
CA TRP A 6 7.65 -12.67 -21.49
C TRP A 6 7.73 -12.34 -19.98
N ILE A 7 8.51 -11.32 -19.61
CA ILE A 7 8.61 -10.89 -18.21
C ILE A 7 7.30 -10.27 -17.74
N THR A 8 6.63 -9.49 -18.57
CA THR A 8 5.33 -8.87 -18.25
C THR A 8 4.23 -9.95 -18.09
N HIS A 9 4.18 -10.91 -18.99
CA HIS A 9 3.24 -12.02 -18.88
C HIS A 9 3.55 -12.98 -17.72
N LEU A 10 4.83 -13.18 -17.38
CA LEU A 10 5.24 -13.95 -16.19
C LEU A 10 4.88 -13.23 -14.90
N GLY A 11 5.09 -11.92 -14.79
CA GLY A 11 4.78 -11.12 -13.61
C GLY A 11 3.28 -11.07 -13.31
N VAL A 12 2.47 -10.76 -14.32
CA VAL A 12 0.99 -10.75 -14.20
C VAL A 12 0.45 -12.17 -13.99
N GLY A 13 1.03 -13.17 -14.66
CA GLY A 13 0.67 -14.57 -14.48
C GLY A 13 1.04 -15.10 -13.08
N LEU A 14 2.16 -14.68 -12.50
CA LEU A 14 2.54 -15.05 -11.12
C LEU A 14 1.59 -14.42 -10.09
N LEU A 15 1.23 -13.14 -10.23
CA LEU A 15 0.25 -12.49 -9.34
C LEU A 15 -1.13 -13.11 -9.49
N ALA A 16 -1.62 -13.35 -10.69
CA ALA A 16 -2.89 -14.04 -10.92
C ALA A 16 -2.87 -15.48 -10.36
N ALA A 17 -1.75 -16.18 -10.47
CA ALA A 17 -1.57 -17.51 -9.88
C ALA A 17 -1.52 -17.44 -8.33
N THR A 18 -0.94 -16.40 -7.73
CA THR A 18 -0.90 -16.24 -6.26
C THR A 18 -2.28 -15.97 -5.68
N PHE A 19 -3.13 -15.20 -6.35
CA PHE A 19 -4.54 -15.04 -5.95
C PHE A 19 -5.35 -16.33 -6.16
N ALA A 20 -5.00 -17.17 -7.13
CA ALA A 20 -5.64 -18.48 -7.34
C ALA A 20 -5.16 -19.56 -6.33
N ILE A 21 -3.92 -19.51 -5.86
CA ILE A 21 -3.39 -20.43 -4.83
C ILE A 21 -3.96 -20.09 -3.44
N SER A 22 -4.34 -18.86 -3.18
CA SER A 22 -5.03 -18.45 -1.95
C SER A 22 -6.45 -19.00 -1.82
N SER A 23 -6.93 -19.80 -2.79
CA SER A 23 -8.18 -20.57 -2.68
C SER A 23 -8.12 -21.73 -1.69
N GLN A 24 -6.97 -22.08 -1.10
CA GLN A 24 -6.94 -22.76 0.18
C GLN A 24 -7.50 -21.77 1.21
N ALA A 25 -8.60 -22.16 1.88
CA ALA A 25 -9.39 -21.32 2.77
C ALA A 25 -8.51 -20.36 3.58
N ALA A 26 -8.69 -19.07 3.40
CA ALA A 26 -8.00 -18.05 4.20
C ALA A 26 -8.31 -18.35 5.67
N ILE A 27 -7.30 -18.31 6.52
CA ILE A 27 -7.45 -18.47 7.98
C ILE A 27 -8.10 -17.20 8.54
N TRP A 28 -7.83 -16.07 7.92
CA TRP A 28 -8.43 -14.77 8.23
C TRP A 28 -8.56 -13.93 6.95
N SER A 29 -9.54 -13.04 6.94
CA SER A 29 -9.69 -12.01 5.90
C SER A 29 -10.37 -10.78 6.45
N SER A 30 -10.10 -9.62 5.87
CA SER A 30 -10.77 -8.35 6.08
C SER A 30 -11.00 -7.69 4.74
N THR A 31 -12.20 -7.19 4.53
CA THR A 31 -12.56 -6.42 3.33
C THR A 31 -13.16 -5.11 3.78
N GLU A 32 -12.58 -4.01 3.36
CA GLU A 32 -12.95 -2.68 3.82
C GLU A 32 -13.26 -1.75 2.65
N VAL A 33 -14.20 -0.84 2.89
CA VAL A 33 -14.43 0.34 2.06
C VAL A 33 -14.15 1.56 2.91
N HIS A 34 -13.23 2.40 2.45
CA HIS A 34 -12.91 3.66 3.12
C HIS A 34 -13.47 4.84 2.33
N LEU A 35 -13.89 5.86 3.02
CA LEU A 35 -14.18 7.17 2.47
C LEU A 35 -13.37 8.19 3.24
N SER A 36 -12.45 8.87 2.57
CA SER A 36 -11.67 9.96 3.15
C SER A 36 -11.88 11.26 2.38
N ASN A 37 -11.73 12.39 3.06
CA ASN A 37 -11.82 13.72 2.45
C ASN A 37 -10.85 14.67 3.11
N GLY A 38 -10.13 15.44 2.29
CA GLY A 38 -9.18 16.46 2.72
C GLY A 38 -8.67 17.33 1.57
N ASP A 39 -7.93 18.37 1.94
CA ASP A 39 -7.26 19.25 0.97
C ASP A 39 -5.87 18.70 0.63
N LEU A 40 -5.77 17.89 -0.43
CA LEU A 40 -4.55 17.21 -0.82
C LEU A 40 -3.72 18.02 -1.82
N LEU A 41 -2.39 17.99 -1.66
CA LEU A 41 -1.47 18.64 -2.58
C LEU A 41 -1.47 17.95 -3.95
N ASN A 42 -1.74 18.72 -5.00
CA ASN A 42 -1.38 18.34 -6.35
C ASN A 42 0.07 18.84 -6.62
N PRO A 43 1.07 17.94 -6.67
CA PRO A 43 2.47 18.35 -6.75
C PRO A 43 2.84 18.96 -8.11
N PHE A 44 2.08 18.67 -9.16
CA PHE A 44 2.29 19.21 -10.49
C PHE A 44 1.69 20.62 -10.63
N ALA A 45 0.49 20.82 -10.07
CA ALA A 45 -0.17 22.12 -10.01
C ALA A 45 0.32 23.01 -8.86
N LYS A 46 1.09 22.42 -7.91
CA LYS A 46 1.66 23.08 -6.71
C LYS A 46 0.61 23.79 -5.85
N LYS A 47 -0.54 23.16 -5.68
CA LYS A 47 -1.64 23.69 -4.88
C LYS A 47 -2.44 22.54 -4.23
N ASN A 48 -3.09 22.85 -3.13
CA ASN A 48 -4.02 21.94 -2.49
C ASN A 48 -5.36 21.93 -3.23
N GLU A 49 -6.01 20.78 -3.24
CA GLU A 49 -7.26 20.52 -3.94
C GLU A 49 -8.17 19.68 -3.05
N ASP A 50 -9.41 20.13 -2.89
CA ASP A 50 -10.45 19.39 -2.18
C ASP A 50 -10.64 18.03 -2.88
N THR A 51 -10.28 16.97 -2.16
CA THR A 51 -10.20 15.61 -2.70
C THR A 51 -10.96 14.64 -1.80
N THR A 52 -11.85 13.87 -2.40
CA THR A 52 -12.50 12.73 -1.75
C THR A 52 -11.96 11.45 -2.34
N ILE A 53 -11.51 10.53 -1.49
CA ILE A 53 -10.99 9.23 -1.91
C ILE A 53 -11.93 8.14 -1.44
N LEU A 54 -12.34 7.29 -2.37
CA LEU A 54 -13.01 6.02 -2.10
C LEU A 54 -11.97 4.91 -2.28
N THR A 55 -11.65 4.20 -1.19
CA THR A 55 -10.73 3.07 -1.20
C THR A 55 -11.51 1.77 -1.03
N PHE A 56 -11.26 0.79 -1.88
CA PHE A 56 -11.60 -0.61 -1.64
C PHE A 56 -10.33 -1.35 -1.25
N GLN A 57 -10.33 -1.99 -0.08
CA GLN A 57 -9.17 -2.68 0.46
C GLN A 57 -9.53 -4.11 0.84
N HIS A 58 -8.61 -5.05 0.62
CA HIS A 58 -8.72 -6.42 1.09
C HIS A 58 -7.39 -6.94 1.61
N ALA A 59 -7.45 -7.57 2.76
CA ALA A 59 -6.33 -8.32 3.33
C ALA A 59 -6.79 -9.73 3.66
N SER A 60 -5.95 -10.72 3.42
CA SER A 60 -6.23 -12.10 3.78
C SER A 60 -4.93 -12.87 4.03
N GLY A 61 -5.00 -13.88 4.88
CA GLY A 61 -3.85 -14.72 5.19
C GLY A 61 -4.20 -16.19 5.30
N SER A 62 -3.25 -17.00 4.85
CA SER A 62 -3.22 -18.46 5.04
C SER A 62 -1.97 -18.83 5.83
N LYS A 63 -1.74 -20.15 6.02
CA LYS A 63 -0.50 -20.64 6.66
C LYS A 63 0.77 -20.17 5.95
N TYR A 64 0.74 -20.03 4.64
CA TYR A 64 1.94 -19.86 3.82
C TYR A 64 2.05 -18.49 3.15
N VAL A 65 0.92 -17.80 2.95
CA VAL A 65 0.87 -16.56 2.19
C VAL A 65 -0.13 -15.58 2.80
N ASP A 66 0.28 -14.32 2.88
CA ASP A 66 -0.58 -13.17 3.16
C ASP A 66 -0.72 -12.35 1.89
N ASN A 67 -1.94 -11.92 1.60
CA ASN A 67 -2.26 -11.06 0.47
C ASN A 67 -2.84 -9.74 0.99
N PHE A 68 -2.50 -8.68 0.30
CA PHE A 68 -3.06 -7.36 0.52
C PHE A 68 -3.26 -6.67 -0.82
N PHE A 69 -4.38 -6.01 -1.01
CA PHE A 69 -4.53 -5.05 -2.09
C PHE A 69 -5.43 -3.90 -1.68
N PHE A 70 -5.24 -2.76 -2.32
CA PHE A 70 -6.21 -1.67 -2.31
C PHE A 70 -6.35 -1.05 -3.70
N PHE A 71 -7.49 -0.41 -3.89
CA PHE A 71 -7.82 0.36 -5.07
C PHE A 71 -8.45 1.67 -4.66
N ASP A 72 -7.81 2.77 -5.01
CA ASP A 72 -8.24 4.13 -4.75
C ASP A 72 -8.88 4.76 -5.97
N GLN A 73 -10.02 5.40 -5.75
CA GLN A 73 -10.60 6.37 -6.66
C GLN A 73 -10.62 7.74 -6.00
N ALA A 74 -9.74 8.62 -6.42
CA ALA A 74 -9.66 9.98 -5.92
C ALA A 74 -10.47 10.92 -6.82
N TYR A 75 -11.57 11.44 -6.30
CA TYR A 75 -12.36 12.49 -6.92
C TYR A 75 -11.78 13.84 -6.53
N VAL A 76 -11.16 14.54 -7.48
CA VAL A 76 -10.65 15.90 -7.31
C VAL A 76 -11.69 16.89 -7.81
N LYS A 77 -12.15 17.78 -6.94
CA LYS A 77 -13.20 18.74 -7.24
C LYS A 77 -12.91 19.55 -8.50
N ASN A 78 -13.86 19.54 -9.43
CA ASN A 78 -13.79 20.20 -10.74
C ASN A 78 -12.69 19.69 -11.69
N LYS A 79 -12.10 18.52 -11.44
CA LYS A 79 -11.03 17.96 -12.29
C LYS A 79 -11.30 16.53 -12.76
N GLY A 80 -12.11 15.78 -12.03
CA GLY A 80 -12.45 14.40 -12.38
C GLY A 80 -11.93 13.37 -11.39
N ILE A 81 -11.75 12.14 -11.85
CA ILE A 81 -11.36 10.98 -11.07
C ILE A 81 -9.99 10.51 -11.54
N THR A 82 -9.11 10.20 -10.59
CA THR A 82 -7.86 9.46 -10.81
C THR A 82 -7.93 8.14 -10.06
N SER A 83 -7.21 7.12 -10.53
CA SER A 83 -7.23 5.80 -9.93
C SER A 83 -5.84 5.27 -9.71
N TYR A 84 -5.63 4.67 -8.53
CA TYR A 84 -4.38 4.05 -8.14
C TYR A 84 -4.65 2.73 -7.43
N MET A 85 -3.79 1.74 -7.62
CA MET A 85 -3.92 0.46 -6.94
C MET A 85 -2.56 -0.13 -6.59
N GLU A 86 -2.57 -0.91 -5.52
CA GLU A 86 -1.44 -1.76 -5.13
C GLU A 86 -1.93 -3.15 -4.77
N ALA A 87 -1.12 -4.16 -5.06
CA ALA A 87 -1.39 -5.52 -4.64
C ALA A 87 -0.07 -6.22 -4.27
N TYR A 88 -0.09 -6.92 -3.14
CA TYR A 88 1.07 -7.61 -2.60
C TYR A 88 0.72 -9.02 -2.15
N SER A 89 1.62 -9.97 -2.43
CA SER A 89 1.60 -11.31 -1.85
C SER A 89 2.92 -11.57 -1.14
N SER A 90 2.87 -11.99 0.12
CA SER A 90 4.04 -12.27 0.94
C SER A 90 4.05 -13.72 1.42
N PHE A 91 5.09 -14.46 1.05
CA PHE A 91 5.25 -15.89 1.30
C PHE A 91 6.14 -16.12 2.51
N SER A 92 5.62 -16.78 3.58
CA SER A 92 6.38 -17.11 4.78
C SER A 92 7.44 -18.16 4.50
N LEU A 93 8.71 -17.83 4.65
CA LEU A 93 9.79 -18.81 4.50
C LEU A 93 9.81 -19.82 5.66
N GLY A 94 9.47 -19.38 6.86
CA GLY A 94 9.35 -20.27 8.02
C GLY A 94 8.29 -21.35 7.80
N ALA A 95 7.10 -20.95 7.37
CA ALA A 95 6.00 -21.89 7.09
C ALA A 95 6.30 -22.83 5.92
N ILE A 96 6.90 -22.31 4.83
CA ILE A 96 7.21 -23.10 3.62
C ILE A 96 8.31 -24.12 3.89
N THR A 97 9.34 -23.72 4.63
CA THR A 97 10.50 -24.62 4.93
C THR A 97 10.25 -25.53 6.12
N GLY A 98 9.21 -25.24 6.93
CA GLY A 98 8.96 -25.92 8.19
C GLY A 98 10.02 -25.64 9.28
N LYS A 99 10.84 -24.60 9.09
CA LYS A 99 11.89 -24.17 10.02
C LYS A 99 11.51 -22.88 10.69
N GLU A 100 11.86 -22.73 11.96
CA GLU A 100 11.75 -21.46 12.63
C GLU A 100 12.79 -20.49 12.06
N ILE A 101 12.32 -19.35 11.56
CA ILE A 101 13.15 -18.25 11.06
C ILE A 101 12.83 -17.04 11.92
N SER A 102 13.42 -17.00 13.11
CA SER A 102 13.18 -15.93 14.08
C SER A 102 14.51 -15.39 14.63
N TYR A 103 14.57 -14.09 14.92
CA TYR A 103 15.69 -13.46 15.58
C TYR A 103 15.25 -12.18 16.30
N GLY A 104 15.40 -12.15 17.61
CA GLY A 104 14.94 -11.02 18.44
C GLY A 104 13.45 -10.78 18.27
N VAL A 105 13.08 -9.60 17.81
CA VAL A 105 11.67 -9.24 17.54
C VAL A 105 11.18 -9.67 16.16
N ILE A 106 12.06 -10.21 15.30
CA ILE A 106 11.67 -10.75 13.99
C ILE A 106 11.14 -12.16 14.20
N LYS A 107 9.86 -12.38 13.89
CA LYS A 107 9.21 -13.69 14.04
C LYS A 107 9.21 -14.52 12.75
N ASP A 108 9.41 -13.90 11.60
CA ASP A 108 9.49 -14.58 10.30
C ASP A 108 10.06 -13.65 9.22
N VAL A 109 10.61 -14.26 8.18
CA VAL A 109 11.04 -13.60 6.94
C VAL A 109 10.24 -14.17 5.79
N GLY A 110 9.74 -13.29 4.91
CA GLY A 110 8.98 -13.70 3.72
C GLY A 110 9.60 -13.17 2.43
N LEU A 111 9.31 -13.85 1.33
CA LEU A 111 9.44 -13.27 0.00
C LEU A 111 8.19 -12.47 -0.29
N ILE A 112 8.34 -11.25 -0.85
CA ILE A 112 7.21 -10.42 -1.25
C ILE A 112 7.25 -10.16 -2.75
N ALA A 113 6.08 -10.19 -3.38
CA ALA A 113 5.87 -9.75 -4.75
C ALA A 113 4.74 -8.72 -4.76
N GLY A 114 5.04 -7.53 -5.24
CA GLY A 114 4.10 -6.41 -5.32
C GLY A 114 3.92 -5.89 -6.74
N ILE A 115 2.79 -5.24 -6.96
CA ILE A 115 2.49 -4.48 -8.16
C ILE A 115 1.79 -3.18 -7.75
N ASN A 116 2.28 -2.05 -8.29
CA ASN A 116 1.64 -0.75 -8.15
C ASN A 116 1.21 -0.27 -9.55
N MET A 117 0.01 0.31 -9.64
CA MET A 117 -0.55 0.77 -10.91
C MET A 117 -1.22 2.14 -10.75
N ALA A 118 -0.82 3.10 -11.59
CA ALA A 118 -1.51 4.36 -11.80
C ALA A 118 -2.23 4.30 -13.15
N THR A 119 -3.53 3.98 -13.12
CA THR A 119 -4.28 3.60 -14.33
C THR A 119 -4.58 4.78 -15.25
N ASP A 120 -4.72 5.97 -14.68
CA ASP A 120 -4.98 7.22 -15.41
C ASP A 120 -3.78 7.70 -16.25
N ILE A 121 -2.55 7.29 -15.88
CA ILE A 121 -1.32 7.61 -16.62
C ILE A 121 -0.66 6.36 -17.21
N ASN A 122 -1.34 5.20 -17.17
CA ASN A 122 -0.88 3.92 -17.70
C ASN A 122 0.50 3.49 -17.21
N LYS A 123 0.82 3.75 -15.94
CA LYS A 123 2.08 3.33 -15.33
C LYS A 123 1.88 2.12 -14.42
N MET A 124 2.88 1.23 -14.46
CA MET A 124 2.93 0.02 -13.64
C MET A 124 4.35 -0.22 -13.14
N TRP A 125 4.45 -0.66 -11.89
CA TRP A 125 5.73 -1.07 -11.28
C TRP A 125 5.60 -2.45 -10.66
N LEU A 126 6.67 -3.24 -10.74
CA LEU A 126 6.81 -4.52 -10.05
C LEU A 126 7.77 -4.36 -8.86
N LEU A 127 7.37 -4.90 -7.72
CA LEU A 127 8.03 -4.74 -6.43
C LEU A 127 8.36 -6.12 -5.81
N PRO A 128 9.30 -6.90 -6.39
CA PRO A 128 9.80 -8.09 -5.71
C PRO A 128 10.78 -7.72 -4.58
N GLY A 129 10.76 -8.50 -3.49
CA GLY A 129 11.62 -8.23 -2.35
C GLY A 129 11.42 -9.17 -1.17
N PHE A 130 11.65 -8.64 0.03
CA PHE A 130 11.56 -9.38 1.28
C PHE A 130 10.66 -8.63 2.26
N ARG A 131 9.96 -9.40 3.10
CA ARG A 131 9.17 -8.92 4.25
C ARG A 131 9.77 -9.46 5.54
N LEU A 132 10.05 -8.57 6.48
CA LEU A 132 10.33 -8.93 7.87
C LEU A 132 9.03 -8.78 8.67
N ARG A 133 8.57 -9.86 9.31
CA ARG A 133 7.41 -9.82 10.22
C ARG A 133 7.90 -9.69 11.65
N PHE A 134 7.38 -8.71 12.37
CA PHE A 134 7.77 -8.47 13.76
C PHE A 134 6.71 -9.01 14.73
N ASP A 135 7.17 -9.44 15.89
CA ASP A 135 6.36 -9.72 17.07
C ASP A 135 6.53 -8.56 18.06
N LEU A 136 5.75 -7.51 17.88
CA LEU A 136 5.75 -6.34 18.77
C LEU A 136 4.54 -6.39 19.70
N PRO A 137 4.73 -6.10 21.01
CA PRO A 137 3.64 -6.13 21.98
C PRO A 137 2.46 -5.23 21.56
N ASN A 138 1.24 -5.77 21.66
CA ASN A 138 -0.02 -5.12 21.34
C ASN A 138 -0.29 -4.83 19.87
N PHE A 139 0.67 -5.03 18.97
CA PHE A 139 0.40 -4.93 17.54
C PHE A 139 -0.37 -6.15 17.04
N ALA A 140 -1.41 -5.93 16.26
CA ALA A 140 -2.07 -7.00 15.51
C ALA A 140 -1.13 -7.55 14.43
N PHE A 141 -0.41 -6.64 13.76
CA PHE A 141 0.73 -6.94 12.93
C PHE A 141 1.68 -5.73 12.83
N SER A 142 2.94 -6.01 12.51
CA SER A 142 3.92 -5.02 12.11
C SER A 142 4.94 -5.66 11.17
N ASN A 143 5.15 -5.05 10.00
CA ASN A 143 6.02 -5.59 8.96
C ASN A 143 6.91 -4.50 8.40
N LEU A 144 8.10 -4.90 7.93
CA LEU A 144 8.99 -4.07 7.14
C LEU A 144 9.22 -4.76 5.79
N ASP A 145 8.82 -4.10 4.72
CA ASP A 145 9.04 -4.55 3.35
C ASP A 145 10.22 -3.82 2.74
N ILE A 146 11.11 -4.57 2.10
CA ILE A 146 12.25 -4.05 1.35
C ILE A 146 12.15 -4.62 -0.05
N THR A 147 11.80 -3.77 -1.01
CA THR A 147 11.52 -4.19 -2.38
C THR A 147 12.36 -3.41 -3.39
N SER A 148 12.68 -4.03 -4.51
CA SER A 148 13.05 -3.26 -5.69
C SER A 148 11.80 -2.62 -6.29
N TYR A 149 11.96 -1.48 -6.96
CA TYR A 149 10.89 -0.71 -7.58
C TYR A 149 11.18 -0.59 -9.07
N ASN A 150 10.52 -1.41 -9.88
CA ASN A 150 10.87 -1.61 -11.28
C ASN A 150 9.73 -1.18 -12.17
N HIS A 151 9.92 -0.11 -12.95
CA HIS A 151 8.95 0.32 -13.95
C HIS A 151 8.79 -0.74 -15.04
N VAL A 152 7.54 -1.04 -15.38
CA VAL A 152 7.18 -1.97 -16.45
C VAL A 152 6.57 -1.17 -17.59
N THR A 153 7.26 -1.14 -18.72
CA THR A 153 6.78 -0.47 -19.92
C THR A 153 5.54 -1.18 -20.48
N THR A 154 4.39 -0.49 -20.47
CA THR A 154 3.09 -1.04 -20.87
C THR A 154 2.70 -0.68 -22.31
N SER A 155 3.27 0.39 -22.86
CA SER A 155 2.98 0.89 -24.20
C SER A 155 4.20 1.62 -24.82
N SER A 156 4.16 1.89 -26.11
CA SER A 156 5.20 2.67 -26.78
C SER A 156 5.26 4.15 -26.34
N GLU A 157 4.17 4.69 -25.80
CA GLU A 157 4.14 6.01 -25.21
C GLU A 157 4.79 6.01 -23.83
N ASP A 158 4.51 4.99 -23.04
CA ASP A 158 5.11 4.76 -21.73
C ASP A 158 6.63 4.47 -21.84
N GLU A 159 7.08 3.85 -22.93
CA GLU A 159 8.52 3.61 -23.19
C GLU A 159 9.33 4.92 -23.17
N LYS A 160 8.76 6.03 -23.63
CA LYS A 160 9.40 7.36 -23.58
C LYS A 160 9.55 7.90 -22.17
N ASN A 161 8.69 7.42 -21.26
CA ASN A 161 8.65 7.81 -19.85
C ASN A 161 9.15 6.67 -18.94
N GLU A 162 9.99 5.77 -19.48
CA GLU A 162 10.55 4.65 -18.71
C GLU A 162 11.51 5.16 -17.63
N GLU A 163 11.32 4.65 -16.41
CA GLU A 163 12.10 5.01 -15.23
C GLU A 163 13.21 3.97 -14.98
N GLU A 164 14.34 4.41 -14.46
CA GLU A 164 15.36 3.51 -13.91
C GLU A 164 14.80 2.74 -12.71
N SER A 165 15.36 1.55 -12.46
CA SER A 165 14.99 0.77 -11.27
C SER A 165 15.47 1.46 -10.01
N SER A 166 14.67 1.33 -8.94
CA SER A 166 14.97 1.90 -7.63
C SER A 166 14.62 0.89 -6.54
N TYR A 167 14.48 1.33 -5.28
CA TYR A 167 14.02 0.50 -4.18
C TYR A 167 13.06 1.26 -3.28
N MET A 168 12.21 0.50 -2.59
CA MET A 168 11.25 1.00 -1.62
C MET A 168 11.43 0.26 -0.30
N VAL A 169 11.29 0.97 0.80
CA VAL A 169 11.21 0.43 2.15
C VAL A 169 9.91 0.90 2.74
N ASP A 170 9.04 -0.02 3.14
CA ASP A 170 7.73 0.27 3.72
C ASP A 170 7.58 -0.41 5.07
N PHE A 171 7.18 0.34 6.09
CA PHE A 171 6.79 -0.17 7.39
C PHE A 171 5.28 -0.03 7.53
N ASN A 172 4.58 -1.16 7.70
CA ASN A 172 3.13 -1.20 7.83
C ASN A 172 2.72 -1.89 9.13
N TRP A 173 1.64 -1.39 9.75
CA TRP A 173 1.24 -1.83 11.09
C TRP A 173 -0.24 -1.66 11.36
N ALA A 174 -0.73 -2.42 12.37
CA ALA A 174 -1.99 -2.16 13.06
C ALA A 174 -1.80 -2.37 14.57
N LEU A 175 -2.20 -1.36 15.35
CA LEU A 175 -2.12 -1.32 16.80
C LEU A 175 -3.51 -1.02 17.37
N PRO A 176 -4.31 -2.06 17.72
CA PRO A 176 -5.56 -1.87 18.44
C PRO A 176 -5.30 -1.53 19.91
N PHE A 177 -6.14 -0.68 20.49
CA PHE A 177 -6.07 -0.31 21.89
C PHE A 177 -7.41 0.18 22.43
N GLU A 178 -7.54 0.20 23.76
CA GLU A 178 -8.71 0.76 24.46
C GLU A 178 -8.34 2.07 25.14
N ALA A 179 -9.15 3.09 24.94
CA ALA A 179 -8.98 4.39 25.62
C ALA A 179 -10.33 5.06 25.85
N GLY A 180 -10.56 5.59 27.06
CA GLY A 180 -11.80 6.29 27.41
C GLY A 180 -13.05 5.41 27.34
N GLY A 181 -12.92 4.08 27.50
CA GLY A 181 -14.02 3.15 27.36
C GLY A 181 -14.43 2.87 25.89
N LEU A 182 -13.64 3.30 24.93
CA LEU A 182 -13.85 3.12 23.51
C LEU A 182 -12.71 2.28 22.91
N SER A 183 -13.01 1.52 21.86
CA SER A 183 -12.04 0.75 21.10
C SER A 183 -11.49 1.60 19.97
N TRP A 184 -10.17 1.57 19.84
CA TRP A 184 -9.42 2.36 18.86
C TRP A 184 -8.43 1.48 18.11
N SER A 185 -8.00 1.92 16.96
CA SER A 185 -6.89 1.38 16.22
C SER A 185 -6.01 2.52 15.69
N LEU A 186 -4.69 2.38 15.83
CA LEU A 186 -3.70 3.18 15.13
C LEU A 186 -3.02 2.30 14.10
N GLU A 187 -3.32 2.52 12.83
CA GLU A 187 -2.82 1.68 11.75
C GLU A 187 -2.39 2.50 10.55
N GLY A 188 -1.74 1.88 9.58
CA GLY A 188 -1.26 2.55 8.39
C GLY A 188 0.10 2.06 7.96
N HIS A 189 0.78 2.92 7.19
CA HIS A 189 2.12 2.63 6.71
C HIS A 189 2.99 3.89 6.63
N ALA A 190 4.30 3.65 6.50
CA ALA A 190 5.28 4.69 6.19
C ALA A 190 6.32 4.12 5.23
N GLU A 191 6.44 4.74 4.06
CA GLU A 191 7.33 4.29 3.00
C GLU A 191 8.42 5.31 2.68
N PHE A 192 9.57 4.81 2.31
CA PHE A 192 10.63 5.54 1.64
C PHE A 192 10.82 4.95 0.25
N LEU A 193 10.65 5.77 -0.78
CA LEU A 193 10.97 5.43 -2.17
C LEU A 193 12.21 6.20 -2.60
N ALA A 194 13.27 5.48 -2.96
CA ALA A 194 14.51 6.09 -3.44
C ALA A 194 14.29 6.79 -4.78
N GLY A 195 15.05 7.85 -4.99
CA GLY A 195 15.03 8.60 -6.24
C GLY A 195 15.46 7.76 -7.42
N ARG A 196 15.04 8.15 -8.60
CA ARG A 196 15.37 7.47 -9.85
C ARG A 196 15.38 8.42 -11.04
N ASP A 197 16.23 8.15 -11.97
CA ASP A 197 16.33 8.90 -13.21
C ASP A 197 15.37 8.33 -14.27
N MET A 198 15.02 9.15 -15.24
CA MET A 198 14.33 8.67 -16.43
C MET A 198 15.37 8.04 -17.37
N LYS A 199 15.03 6.92 -18.03
CA LYS A 199 15.93 6.30 -19.02
C LYS A 199 16.11 7.15 -20.26
N HIS A 200 15.16 8.04 -20.51
CA HIS A 200 15.17 8.96 -21.66
C HIS A 200 15.00 10.39 -21.18
N GLY A 201 15.99 11.25 -21.46
CA GLY A 201 16.01 12.65 -21.04
C GLY A 201 16.69 12.89 -19.68
N ASP A 202 16.67 14.13 -19.22
CA ASP A 202 17.38 14.58 -18.01
C ASP A 202 16.48 14.69 -16.76
N ALA A 203 15.21 14.32 -16.89
CA ALA A 203 14.27 14.39 -15.77
C ALA A 203 14.52 13.26 -14.75
N LYS A 204 14.28 13.57 -13.48
CA LYS A 204 14.43 12.61 -12.38
C LYS A 204 13.38 12.79 -11.31
N TYR A 205 13.15 11.73 -10.58
CA TYR A 205 12.36 11.73 -9.36
C TYR A 205 13.27 11.80 -8.13
N GLU A 206 12.99 12.69 -7.21
CA GLU A 206 13.70 12.77 -5.92
C GLU A 206 13.26 11.64 -4.99
N ASN A 207 14.10 11.34 -3.99
CA ASN A 207 13.65 10.47 -2.88
C ASN A 207 12.37 11.01 -2.28
N SER A 208 11.40 10.14 -2.03
CA SER A 208 10.15 10.52 -1.39
C SER A 208 9.92 9.73 -0.10
N ILE A 209 9.18 10.34 0.83
CA ILE A 209 8.69 9.69 2.04
C ILE A 209 7.19 9.94 2.09
N LEU A 210 6.41 8.87 2.17
CA LEU A 210 4.97 8.92 2.46
C LEU A 210 4.74 8.30 3.82
N ALA A 211 3.87 8.90 4.64
CA ALA A 211 3.36 8.27 5.85
C ALA A 211 1.86 8.58 5.98
N GLN A 212 1.07 7.53 6.18
CA GLN A 212 -0.40 7.60 6.25
C GLN A 212 -0.92 6.87 7.50
N PRO A 213 -0.58 7.34 8.73
CA PRO A 213 -1.20 6.81 9.93
C PRO A 213 -2.68 7.20 9.99
N GLN A 214 -3.50 6.24 10.37
CA GLN A 214 -4.93 6.39 10.60
C GLN A 214 -5.25 6.12 12.07
N LEU A 215 -5.95 7.05 12.72
CA LEU A 215 -6.53 6.84 14.03
C LEU A 215 -8.02 6.57 13.84
N ARG A 216 -8.45 5.33 14.14
CA ARG A 216 -9.81 4.84 13.93
C ARG A 216 -10.48 4.54 15.26
N MET A 217 -11.72 4.96 15.45
CA MET A 217 -12.58 4.59 16.56
C MET A 217 -13.66 3.63 16.07
N ASP A 218 -13.87 2.52 16.76
CA ASP A 218 -14.97 1.59 16.49
C ASP A 218 -16.32 2.23 16.88
N LEU A 219 -16.95 2.90 15.91
CA LEU A 219 -18.23 3.55 16.09
C LEU A 219 -19.34 2.52 16.24
N GLY A 220 -19.26 1.38 15.54
CA GLY A 220 -20.24 0.31 15.65
C GLY A 220 -20.35 -0.18 17.11
N LYS A 221 -19.22 -0.54 17.72
CA LYS A 221 -19.15 -0.96 19.13
C LYS A 221 -19.58 0.18 20.08
N ALA A 222 -19.15 1.41 19.85
CA ALA A 222 -19.50 2.56 20.67
C ALA A 222 -21.00 2.83 20.73
N LEU A 223 -21.73 2.52 19.66
CA LEU A 223 -23.20 2.67 19.53
C LEU A 223 -23.96 1.39 19.93
N GLY A 224 -23.27 0.33 20.36
CA GLY A 224 -23.89 -0.94 20.74
C GLY A 224 -24.28 -1.85 19.59
N TYR A 225 -23.71 -1.60 18.39
CA TYR A 225 -23.83 -2.47 17.22
C TYR A 225 -22.67 -3.48 17.17
N GLU A 226 -22.56 -4.18 16.04
CA GLU A 226 -21.47 -5.12 15.80
C GLU A 226 -20.11 -4.43 15.86
N ALA A 227 -19.19 -4.99 16.65
CA ALA A 227 -17.83 -4.48 16.78
C ALA A 227 -17.02 -4.77 15.51
N ASN A 228 -16.06 -3.90 15.21
CA ASN A 228 -15.15 -4.01 14.08
C ASN A 228 -15.82 -3.90 12.69
N ASN A 229 -17.02 -3.37 12.61
CA ASN A 229 -17.77 -3.23 11.35
C ASN A 229 -17.72 -1.80 10.82
N LEU A 230 -17.90 -0.78 11.68
CA LEU A 230 -17.90 0.63 11.28
C LEU A 230 -16.95 1.44 12.13
N TYR A 231 -16.02 2.11 11.47
CA TYR A 231 -15.08 3.02 12.11
C TYR A 231 -15.23 4.44 11.57
N VAL A 232 -14.94 5.41 12.44
CA VAL A 232 -14.73 6.81 12.08
C VAL A 232 -13.41 7.28 12.66
N GLY A 233 -12.75 8.20 11.98
CA GLY A 233 -11.44 8.63 12.43
C GLY A 233 -10.82 9.70 11.56
N LEU A 234 -9.51 9.75 11.66
CA LEU A 234 -8.67 10.68 10.91
C LEU A 234 -7.56 9.89 10.25
N GLU A 235 -7.21 10.29 9.03
CA GLU A 235 -5.97 9.91 8.39
C GLU A 235 -5.07 11.13 8.31
N TYR A 236 -3.80 10.99 8.72
CA TYR A 236 -2.79 12.02 8.51
C TYR A 236 -1.91 11.61 7.33
N GLN A 237 -1.91 12.42 6.27
CA GLN A 237 -1.06 12.21 5.11
C GLN A 237 0.12 13.18 5.17
N TYR A 238 1.31 12.62 5.39
CA TYR A 238 2.58 13.32 5.26
C TYR A 238 3.32 12.82 4.04
N TRP A 239 3.71 13.73 3.15
CA TRP A 239 4.47 13.36 1.97
C TRP A 239 5.59 14.35 1.70
N LYS A 240 6.85 13.91 1.80
CA LYS A 240 8.01 14.66 1.37
C LYS A 240 8.31 14.35 -0.08
N ASN A 241 8.54 15.37 -0.90
CA ASN A 241 8.75 15.26 -2.35
C ASN A 241 7.67 14.40 -3.01
N LYS A 242 6.41 14.76 -2.81
CA LYS A 242 5.24 14.01 -3.29
C LYS A 242 5.40 13.60 -4.74
N LEU A 243 5.23 12.29 -5.00
CA LEU A 243 5.44 11.68 -6.33
C LEU A 243 6.83 12.00 -6.93
N GLY A 244 7.88 12.12 -6.10
CA GLY A 244 9.23 12.44 -6.53
C GLY A 244 9.44 13.89 -6.99
N GLN A 245 8.45 14.78 -6.83
CA GLN A 245 8.56 16.19 -7.21
C GLN A 245 9.31 16.99 -6.16
N LYS A 246 10.48 17.49 -6.50
CA LYS A 246 11.37 18.20 -5.59
C LYS A 246 10.69 19.36 -4.86
N GLY A 247 10.74 19.31 -3.53
CA GLY A 247 10.21 20.37 -2.67
C GLY A 247 8.68 20.43 -2.57
N GLN A 248 7.94 19.53 -3.23
CA GLN A 248 6.50 19.42 -3.10
C GLN A 248 6.17 18.53 -1.89
N ASN A 249 5.93 19.17 -0.74
CA ASN A 249 5.68 18.48 0.51
C ASN A 249 4.23 18.68 0.92
N GLU A 250 3.63 17.62 1.45
CA GLU A 250 2.26 17.61 1.95
C GLU A 250 2.23 17.26 3.44
N SER A 251 1.29 17.88 4.14
CA SER A 251 1.00 17.61 5.54
C SER A 251 -0.48 17.93 5.76
N THR A 252 -1.34 16.92 5.63
CA THR A 252 -2.80 17.09 5.60
C THR A 252 -3.47 16.07 6.49
N VAL A 253 -4.51 16.50 7.20
CA VAL A 253 -5.43 15.62 7.91
C VAL A 253 -6.68 15.43 7.06
N GLN A 254 -7.10 14.18 6.91
CA GLN A 254 -8.33 13.79 6.23
C GLN A 254 -9.34 13.25 7.24
N LEU A 255 -10.60 13.56 7.06
CA LEU A 255 -11.71 12.84 7.72
C LEU A 255 -11.78 11.44 7.13
N LEU A 256 -11.99 10.44 7.97
CA LEU A 256 -12.01 9.04 7.56
C LEU A 256 -13.24 8.32 8.10
N SER A 257 -13.89 7.54 7.26
CA SER A 257 -14.82 6.50 7.67
C SER A 257 -14.47 5.18 6.99
N VAL A 258 -14.60 4.07 7.71
CA VAL A 258 -14.26 2.73 7.22
C VAL A 258 -15.41 1.79 7.53
N TRP A 259 -15.84 1.06 6.52
CA TRP A 259 -16.79 -0.04 6.64
C TRP A 259 -16.06 -1.36 6.37
N ASN A 260 -16.08 -2.26 7.36
CA ASN A 260 -15.50 -3.60 7.27
C ASN A 260 -16.63 -4.64 7.14
N PHE A 261 -16.48 -5.60 6.21
CA PHE A 261 -17.48 -6.61 5.86
C PHE A 261 -17.19 -7.96 6.47
#